data_f9d2d856acdd8730c929ba6c4646f96b
#
_entry.id   f9d2d856acdd8730c929ba6c4646f96b
#
_cell.length_a   1.000
_cell.length_b   1.000
_cell.length_c   1.000
_cell.angle_alpha   90.00
_cell.angle_beta   90.00
_cell.angle_gamma   90.00
#
_symmetry.space_group_name_H-M   'P 1'
#
loop_
_entity.id
_entity.type
_entity.pdbx_description
1 polymer ?
#
loop_
_entity_poly.entity_id
_entity_poly.type
_entity_poly.pdbx_seq_one_letter_code
_entity_poly.pdbx_strand_id
1 'polypeptide(L)'
;MNTIKVVIEKTKDHYSAYAENIDGIFGAGETVVEAKESILNAIKLFKKYNKNNLPKKLQGEYKIKYRFDTQSLLNYYKGVFTNASFERITGIKQKQIQHYASGLKKPRAAQKHKIQLSLHKLAEELMEVEL
;
A
#
# COMPACT_ATOMS: atom_id res chain seq x y z
N MET A 1 10.29 -9.77 15.18
CA MET A 1 10.08 -9.87 13.73
C MET A 1 10.34 -8.54 13.05
N ASN A 2 11.16 -8.56 12.03
CA ASN A 2 11.46 -7.35 11.25
C ASN A 2 10.30 -6.95 10.35
N THR A 3 10.24 -5.69 9.98
CA THR A 3 9.24 -5.17 9.04
C THR A 3 9.95 -4.55 7.83
N ILE A 4 9.59 -5.03 6.65
CA ILE A 4 10.01 -4.41 5.39
C ILE A 4 8.88 -3.50 4.95
N LYS A 5 9.15 -2.23 4.82
CA LYS A 5 8.16 -1.26 4.37
C LYS A 5 8.29 -1.06 2.87
N VAL A 6 7.27 -1.47 2.15
CA VAL A 6 7.19 -1.31 0.70
C VAL A 6 6.29 -0.13 0.39
N VAL A 7 6.81 0.83 -0.36
CA VAL A 7 6.05 1.99 -0.81
C VAL A 7 5.56 1.73 -2.22
N ILE A 8 4.27 1.91 -2.45
CA ILE A 8 3.64 1.79 -3.77
C ILE A 8 3.09 3.14 -4.17
N GLU A 9 3.54 3.65 -5.31
CA GLU A 9 3.19 4.97 -5.80
C GLU A 9 2.69 4.91 -7.23
N LYS A 10 1.66 5.70 -7.53
CA LYS A 10 1.20 5.93 -8.90
C LYS A 10 2.17 6.88 -9.58
N THR A 11 2.75 6.46 -10.69
CA THR A 11 3.52 7.31 -11.59
C THR A 11 2.62 7.71 -12.75
N LYS A 12 3.17 8.47 -13.71
CA LYS A 12 2.40 8.94 -14.86
C LYS A 12 1.78 7.78 -15.66
N ASP A 13 2.56 6.72 -15.89
CA ASP A 13 2.17 5.63 -16.79
C ASP A 13 1.97 4.28 -16.11
N HIS A 14 2.41 4.13 -14.88
CA HIS A 14 2.38 2.84 -14.19
C HIS A 14 2.45 3.02 -12.66
N TYR A 15 2.64 1.92 -11.94
CA TYR A 15 2.90 1.93 -10.50
C TYR A 15 4.32 1.52 -10.24
N SER A 16 4.99 2.22 -9.33
CA SER A 16 6.32 1.85 -8.87
C SER A 16 6.25 1.33 -7.44
N ALA A 17 7.20 0.49 -7.08
CA ALA A 17 7.33 -0.05 -5.73
C ALA A 17 8.80 -0.03 -5.33
N TYR A 18 9.09 0.25 -4.06
CA TYR A 18 10.44 0.18 -3.53
C TYR A 18 10.43 -0.14 -2.05
N ALA A 19 11.49 -0.79 -1.59
CA ALA A 19 11.67 -1.04 -0.16
C ALA A 19 12.27 0.22 0.46
N GLU A 20 11.54 0.85 1.38
CA GLU A 20 11.93 2.12 1.97
C GLU A 20 13.19 2.02 2.82
N ASN A 21 13.36 0.90 3.49
CA ASN A 21 14.46 0.72 4.45
C ASN A 21 15.56 -0.25 4.01
N ILE A 22 15.58 -0.60 2.73
CA ILE A 22 16.63 -1.43 2.13
C ILE A 22 16.91 -0.90 0.72
N ASP A 23 18.14 -0.48 0.48
CA ASP A 23 18.53 0.03 -0.83
C ASP A 23 18.60 -1.09 -1.88
N GLY A 24 18.27 -0.76 -3.11
CA GLY A 24 18.46 -1.65 -4.24
C GLY A 24 17.30 -2.61 -4.53
N ILE A 25 16.16 -2.49 -3.84
CA ILE A 25 15.00 -3.32 -4.08
C ILE A 25 13.87 -2.48 -4.68
N PHE A 26 13.55 -2.75 -5.95
CA PHE A 26 12.55 -2.01 -6.72
C PHE A 26 11.63 -2.96 -7.46
N GLY A 27 10.43 -2.48 -7.75
CA GLY A 27 9.48 -3.18 -8.58
C GLY A 27 8.61 -2.18 -9.34
N ALA A 28 7.86 -2.68 -10.31
CA ALA A 28 6.93 -1.86 -11.10
C ALA A 28 5.87 -2.74 -11.72
N GLY A 29 4.78 -2.14 -12.15
CA GLY A 29 3.71 -2.82 -12.85
C GLY A 29 2.68 -1.85 -13.38
N GLU A 30 1.84 -2.31 -14.29
CA GLU A 30 0.74 -1.51 -14.80
C GLU A 30 -0.42 -1.42 -13.81
N THR A 31 -0.45 -2.35 -12.85
CA THR A 31 -1.44 -2.37 -11.76
C THR A 31 -0.72 -2.48 -10.43
N VAL A 32 -1.43 -2.21 -9.35
CA VAL A 32 -0.88 -2.38 -7.99
C VAL A 32 -0.53 -3.85 -7.74
N VAL A 33 -1.37 -4.79 -8.21
CA VAL A 33 -1.11 -6.23 -8.07
C VAL A 33 0.22 -6.59 -8.71
N GLU A 34 0.44 -6.15 -9.95
CA GLU A 34 1.70 -6.40 -10.66
C GLU A 34 2.89 -5.77 -9.96
N ALA A 35 2.75 -4.55 -9.46
CA ALA A 35 3.81 -3.88 -8.73
C ALA A 35 4.18 -4.64 -7.45
N LYS A 36 3.18 -5.15 -6.73
CA LYS A 36 3.40 -6.00 -5.54
C LYS A 36 4.15 -7.29 -5.90
N GLU A 37 3.70 -7.98 -6.93
CA GLU A 37 4.35 -9.21 -7.38
C GLU A 37 5.79 -8.93 -7.81
N SER A 38 6.00 -7.84 -8.52
CA SER A 38 7.33 -7.42 -8.98
C SER A 38 8.28 -7.20 -7.81
N ILE A 39 7.86 -6.46 -6.78
CA ILE A 39 8.76 -6.19 -5.66
C ILE A 39 8.97 -7.41 -4.77
N LEU A 40 7.98 -8.27 -4.60
CA LEU A 40 8.14 -9.52 -3.86
C LEU A 40 9.18 -10.42 -4.55
N ASN A 41 9.13 -10.48 -5.87
CA ASN A 41 10.13 -11.21 -6.65
C ASN A 41 11.50 -10.56 -6.55
N ALA A 42 11.57 -9.23 -6.54
CA ALA A 42 12.82 -8.51 -6.37
C ALA A 42 13.46 -8.79 -5.00
N ILE A 43 12.67 -8.87 -3.95
CA ILE A 43 13.15 -9.25 -2.61
C ILE A 43 13.74 -10.66 -2.63
N LYS A 44 13.05 -11.59 -3.28
CA LYS A 44 13.48 -12.98 -3.41
C LYS A 44 14.84 -13.07 -4.12
N LEU A 45 14.98 -12.37 -5.24
CA LEU A 45 16.23 -12.34 -6.02
C LEU A 45 17.34 -11.65 -5.23
N PHE A 46 17.04 -10.57 -4.54
CA PHE A 46 18.00 -9.86 -3.70
C PHE A 46 18.57 -10.79 -2.62
N LYS A 47 17.71 -11.54 -1.95
CA LYS A 47 18.15 -12.52 -0.93
C LYS A 47 19.02 -13.61 -1.54
N LYS A 48 18.67 -14.09 -2.72
CA LYS A 48 19.40 -15.14 -3.42
C LYS A 48 20.82 -14.71 -3.77
N TYR A 49 20.98 -13.47 -4.26
CA TYR A 49 22.28 -12.97 -4.72
C TYR A 49 23.11 -12.29 -3.64
N ASN A 50 22.57 -12.14 -2.43
CA ASN A 50 23.27 -11.49 -1.31
C ASN A 50 23.27 -12.36 -0.04
N LYS A 51 23.31 -13.67 -0.20
CA LYS A 51 23.27 -14.64 0.92
C LYS A 51 24.30 -14.37 2.01
N ASN A 52 25.51 -13.98 1.60
CA ASN A 52 26.63 -13.78 2.52
C ASN A 52 26.69 -12.36 3.10
N ASN A 53 25.83 -11.48 2.64
CA ASN A 53 25.80 -10.08 3.06
C ASN A 53 24.37 -9.56 3.15
N LEU A 54 23.51 -10.36 3.78
CA LEU A 54 22.10 -10.05 3.88
C LEU A 54 21.85 -8.94 4.91
N PRO A 55 21.12 -7.86 4.56
CA PRO A 55 20.76 -6.83 5.53
C PRO A 55 19.98 -7.41 6.71
N LYS A 56 20.14 -6.82 7.89
CA LYS A 56 19.47 -7.29 9.11
C LYS A 56 17.95 -7.40 8.95
N LYS A 57 17.35 -6.49 8.21
CA LYS A 57 15.89 -6.49 7.99
C LYS A 57 15.38 -7.73 7.26
N LEU A 58 16.24 -8.37 6.46
CA LEU A 58 15.90 -9.59 5.72
C LEU A 58 16.39 -10.87 6.39
N GLN A 59 17.06 -10.77 7.53
CA GLN A 59 17.51 -11.93 8.29
C GLN A 59 16.38 -12.45 9.17
N GLY A 60 16.20 -13.77 9.20
CA GLY A 60 15.12 -14.39 9.97
C GLY A 60 13.74 -14.08 9.41
N GLU A 61 12.77 -14.09 10.29
CA GLU A 61 11.40 -13.79 9.91
C GLU A 61 11.17 -12.27 9.73
N TYR A 62 10.41 -11.91 8.74
CA TYR A 62 9.99 -10.53 8.52
C TYR A 62 8.57 -10.50 7.96
N LYS A 63 7.92 -9.36 8.14
CA LYS A 63 6.63 -9.08 7.53
C LYS A 63 6.77 -7.88 6.61
N ILE A 64 5.86 -7.76 5.67
CA ILE A 64 5.83 -6.65 4.73
C ILE A 64 4.62 -5.77 5.05
N LYS A 65 4.88 -4.48 5.22
CA LYS A 65 3.83 -3.46 5.30
C LYS A 65 3.88 -2.64 4.03
N TYR A 66 2.71 -2.34 3.47
CA TYR A 66 2.61 -1.53 2.26
C TYR A 66 2.16 -0.12 2.62
N ARG A 67 2.88 0.87 2.13
CA ARG A 67 2.45 2.27 2.20
C ARG A 67 2.08 2.73 0.81
N PHE A 68 0.83 3.14 0.65
CA PHE A 68 0.31 3.65 -0.60
C PHE A 68 0.26 5.18 -0.57
N ASP A 69 0.43 5.82 -1.72
CA ASP A 69 -0.14 7.13 -1.89
C ASP A 69 -1.67 6.96 -1.96
N THR A 70 -2.43 7.99 -1.60
CA THR A 70 -3.87 7.86 -1.47
C THR A 70 -4.55 7.49 -2.79
N GLN A 71 -4.08 8.05 -3.89
CA GLN A 71 -4.61 7.72 -5.21
C GLN A 71 -4.49 6.23 -5.51
N SER A 72 -3.34 5.64 -5.25
CA SER A 72 -3.11 4.20 -5.47
C SER A 72 -3.98 3.34 -4.57
N LEU A 73 -4.11 3.71 -3.30
CA LEU A 73 -4.97 3.00 -2.35
C LEU A 73 -6.42 2.96 -2.82
N LEU A 74 -6.97 4.11 -3.17
CA LEU A 74 -8.36 4.21 -3.59
C LEU A 74 -8.61 3.44 -4.89
N ASN A 75 -7.69 3.50 -5.84
CA ASN A 75 -7.84 2.77 -7.09
C ASN A 75 -7.68 1.26 -6.90
N TYR A 76 -6.77 0.84 -6.04
CA TYR A 76 -6.57 -0.58 -5.74
C TYR A 76 -7.83 -1.22 -5.11
N TYR A 77 -8.46 -0.51 -4.17
CA TYR A 77 -9.63 -1.02 -3.47
C TYR A 77 -10.96 -0.66 -4.13
N LYS A 78 -10.93 -0.06 -5.33
CA LYS A 78 -12.14 0.33 -6.07
C LYS A 78 -13.08 -0.86 -6.35
N GLY A 79 -12.52 -2.05 -6.53
CA GLY A 79 -13.31 -3.28 -6.71
C GLY A 79 -13.95 -3.82 -5.44
N VAL A 80 -13.48 -3.37 -4.27
CA VAL A 80 -13.99 -3.79 -2.96
C VAL A 80 -14.91 -2.73 -2.38
N PHE A 81 -14.49 -1.46 -2.46
CA PHE A 81 -15.23 -0.33 -1.90
C PHE A 81 -15.58 0.67 -2.99
N THR A 82 -16.85 1.07 -3.03
CA THR A 82 -17.29 2.19 -3.87
C THR A 82 -16.92 3.51 -3.20
N ASN A 83 -17.02 4.62 -3.93
CA ASN A 83 -16.83 5.95 -3.33
C ASN A 83 -17.87 6.20 -2.23
N ALA A 84 -19.10 5.70 -2.41
CA ALA A 84 -20.13 5.76 -1.38
C ALA A 84 -19.75 4.99 -0.13
N SER A 85 -19.17 3.82 -0.30
CA SER A 85 -18.68 3.01 0.83
C SER A 85 -17.53 3.70 1.57
N PHE A 86 -16.60 4.30 0.84
CA PHE A 86 -15.53 5.10 1.45
C PHE A 86 -16.06 6.28 2.23
N GLU A 87 -17.10 6.96 1.73
CA GLU A 87 -17.75 8.05 2.48
C GLU A 87 -18.32 7.51 3.80
N ARG A 88 -19.01 6.38 3.74
CA ARG A 88 -19.61 5.74 4.92
C ARG A 88 -18.54 5.34 5.94
N ILE A 89 -17.43 4.77 5.47
CA ILE A 89 -16.34 4.29 6.33
C ILE A 89 -15.57 5.46 6.93
N THR A 90 -15.23 6.47 6.12
CA THR A 90 -14.31 7.55 6.49
C THR A 90 -15.00 8.82 6.95
N GLY A 91 -16.25 9.05 6.54
CA GLY A 91 -16.94 10.31 6.73
C GLY A 91 -16.52 11.40 5.74
N ILE A 92 -15.64 11.07 4.80
CA ILE A 92 -15.22 12.01 3.74
C ILE A 92 -16.21 11.91 2.59
N LYS A 93 -16.71 13.06 2.11
CA LYS A 93 -17.72 13.08 1.04
C LYS A 93 -17.24 12.40 -0.24
N GLN A 94 -18.14 11.70 -0.92
CA GLN A 94 -17.86 10.97 -2.16
C GLN A 94 -17.13 11.82 -3.20
N LYS A 95 -17.53 13.07 -3.36
CA LYS A 95 -16.91 13.98 -4.32
C LYS A 95 -15.42 14.19 -4.00
N GLN A 96 -15.10 14.33 -2.73
CA GLN A 96 -13.72 14.50 -2.29
C GLN A 96 -12.93 13.19 -2.49
N ILE A 97 -13.53 12.05 -2.18
CA ILE A 97 -12.93 10.74 -2.45
C ILE A 97 -12.62 10.60 -3.95
N GLN A 98 -13.57 10.99 -4.81
CA GLN A 98 -13.36 10.96 -6.26
C GLN A 98 -12.22 11.86 -6.70
N HIS A 99 -12.07 13.05 -6.11
CA HIS A 99 -10.95 13.95 -6.40
C HIS A 99 -9.61 13.33 -6.02
N TYR A 100 -9.57 12.62 -4.90
CA TYR A 100 -8.35 11.91 -4.48
C TYR A 100 -8.05 10.72 -5.40
N ALA A 101 -9.07 9.95 -5.76
CA ALA A 101 -8.90 8.77 -6.62
C ALA A 101 -8.46 9.14 -8.04
N SER A 102 -8.94 10.26 -8.57
CA SER A 102 -8.57 10.73 -9.90
C SER A 102 -7.21 11.46 -9.93
N GLY A 103 -6.69 11.82 -8.77
CA GLY A 103 -5.46 12.62 -8.66
C GLY A 103 -5.68 14.12 -8.83
N LEU A 104 -6.95 14.57 -8.96
CA LEU A 104 -7.26 15.99 -9.08
C LEU A 104 -6.84 16.78 -7.84
N LYS A 105 -6.99 16.16 -6.67
CA LYS A 105 -6.56 16.74 -5.39
C LYS A 105 -5.76 15.72 -4.61
N LYS A 106 -4.78 16.21 -3.86
CA LYS A 106 -4.01 15.37 -2.93
C LYS A 106 -4.51 15.64 -1.52
N PRO A 107 -4.78 14.58 -0.73
CA PRO A 107 -5.23 14.77 0.65
C PRO A 107 -4.11 15.35 1.52
N ARG A 108 -4.51 16.19 2.45
CA ARG A 108 -3.61 16.68 3.51
C ARG A 108 -3.33 15.55 4.50
N ALA A 109 -2.29 15.71 5.29
CA ALA A 109 -1.88 14.72 6.29
C ALA A 109 -3.04 14.29 7.21
N ALA A 110 -3.88 15.23 7.65
CA ALA A 110 -5.03 14.94 8.50
C ALA A 110 -6.03 14.02 7.81
N GLN A 111 -6.27 14.22 6.51
CA GLN A 111 -7.20 13.37 5.75
C GLN A 111 -6.61 11.98 5.49
N LYS A 112 -5.32 11.88 5.19
CA LYS A 112 -4.63 10.59 5.05
C LYS A 112 -4.76 9.79 6.34
N HIS A 113 -4.52 10.43 7.47
CA HIS A 113 -4.62 9.79 8.78
C HIS A 113 -6.04 9.31 9.06
N LYS A 114 -7.03 10.13 8.73
CA LYS A 114 -8.45 9.79 8.88
C LYS A 114 -8.82 8.56 8.05
N ILE A 115 -8.36 8.49 6.81
CA ILE A 115 -8.59 7.34 5.94
C ILE A 115 -7.96 6.09 6.55
N GLN A 116 -6.69 6.18 6.95
CA GLN A 116 -5.99 5.04 7.54
C GLN A 116 -6.66 4.53 8.82
N LEU A 117 -6.98 5.41 9.75
CA LEU A 117 -7.63 5.03 11.00
C LEU A 117 -9.00 4.40 10.76
N SER A 118 -9.76 4.95 9.82
CA SER A 118 -11.09 4.43 9.49
C SER A 118 -11.02 3.02 8.91
N LEU A 119 -10.05 2.77 8.03
CA LEU A 119 -9.83 1.44 7.45
C LEU A 119 -9.37 0.44 8.51
N HIS A 120 -8.48 0.85 9.40
CA HIS A 120 -8.01 -0.02 10.49
C HIS A 120 -9.14 -0.35 11.46
N LYS A 121 -10.00 0.62 11.76
CA LYS A 121 -11.16 0.40 12.62
C LYS A 121 -12.13 -0.61 11.99
N LEU A 122 -12.40 -0.47 10.70
CA LEU A 122 -13.21 -1.44 9.97
C LEU A 122 -12.60 -2.83 10.02
N ALA A 123 -11.29 -2.92 9.82
CA ALA A 123 -10.58 -4.21 9.89
C ALA A 123 -10.73 -4.86 11.25
N GLU A 124 -10.61 -4.09 12.34
CA GLU A 124 -10.82 -4.59 13.70
C GLU A 124 -12.24 -5.12 13.91
N GLU A 125 -13.23 -4.37 13.43
CA GLU A 125 -14.64 -4.79 13.51
C GLU A 125 -14.87 -6.10 12.75
N LEU A 126 -14.31 -6.22 11.57
CA LEU A 126 -14.43 -7.43 10.75
C LEU A 126 -13.77 -8.64 11.40
N MET A 127 -12.68 -8.43 12.13
CA MET A 127 -12.00 -9.51 12.86
C MET A 127 -12.84 -10.07 14.01
N GLU A 128 -13.84 -9.32 14.48
CA GLU A 128 -14.75 -9.74 15.55
C GLU A 128 -15.99 -10.45 15.03
N VAL A 129 -16.16 -10.52 13.70
CA VAL A 129 -17.33 -11.20 13.10
C VAL A 129 -17.11 -12.69 13.08
N GLU A 130 -18.10 -13.42 13.56
CA GLU A 130 -18.13 -14.88 13.52
C GLU A 130 -19.42 -15.33 12.83
N LEU A 131 -19.30 -16.36 11.98
CA LEU A 131 -20.45 -16.91 11.24
C LEU A 131 -20.87 -18.28 11.78
#